data_06f48b1103ff26512817ccd8ba6d801f
#
_entry.id   06f48b1103ff26512817ccd8ba6d801f
#
_cell.length_a   1.000
_cell.length_b   1.000
_cell.length_c   1.000
_cell.angle_alpha   90.00
_cell.angle_beta   90.00
_cell.angle_gamma   90.00
#
_symmetry.space_group_name_H-M   'P 1'
#
loop_
_entity.id
_entity.type
_entity.pdbx_description
1 polymer ?
#
loop_
_entity_poly.entity_id
_entity_poly.type
_entity_poly.pdbx_seq_one_letter_code
_entity_poly.pdbx_strand_id
1 'polypeptide(L)'
;MRQYETYRCEKCGAEVEVQNVGGGTLSCCGEPMKCITEDLTQVNLMKAFAGESQARNKYDLYGDLAKEAGFHAIARHFYEAAENEKWHARAELKAHHAAAGIPLDKMDKNLIDAAAGERYEHESMYPSFAKIATEEGKKEVARLFNAIGKVEEEHEREYNELQKILLEEGFFESFDEEVWVCEVCGHVHRGKKAPGACPLCKAPREYFKKQRLV
;
A
#
# COMPACT_ATOMS: atom_id res chain seq x y z
N MET A 1 -6.14 30.44 3.11
CA MET A 1 -6.22 29.02 3.50
C MET A 1 -7.21 28.30 2.58
N ARG A 2 -6.85 27.13 2.10
CA ARG A 2 -7.73 26.19 1.38
C ARG A 2 -7.80 24.90 2.16
N GLN A 3 -8.82 24.09 1.96
CA GLN A 3 -8.95 22.79 2.59
C GLN A 3 -7.76 21.90 2.20
N TYR A 4 -7.21 21.17 3.15
CA TYR A 4 -6.05 20.27 3.05
C TYR A 4 -4.70 20.95 2.82
N GLU A 5 -4.62 22.28 2.83
CA GLU A 5 -3.31 22.93 2.97
C GLU A 5 -2.69 22.63 4.33
N THR A 6 -1.38 22.35 4.32
CA THR A 6 -0.58 22.15 5.54
C THR A 6 0.22 23.39 5.85
N TYR A 7 0.22 23.78 7.11
CA TYR A 7 0.94 24.93 7.63
C TYR A 7 1.93 24.47 8.69
N ARG A 8 3.15 25.03 8.65
CA ARG A 8 4.22 24.73 9.62
C ARG A 8 4.59 25.96 10.41
N CYS A 9 4.84 25.76 11.70
CA CYS A 9 5.48 26.77 12.56
C CYS A 9 6.99 26.73 12.36
N GLU A 10 7.59 27.81 11.95
CA GLU A 10 9.05 27.87 11.70
C GLU A 10 9.86 27.87 13.04
N LYS A 11 9.22 28.15 14.20
CA LYS A 11 9.91 28.13 15.50
C LYS A 11 9.97 26.77 16.16
N CYS A 12 8.85 26.03 16.18
CA CYS A 12 8.76 24.75 16.90
C CYS A 12 8.55 23.53 16.00
N GLY A 13 8.39 23.72 14.69
CA GLY A 13 8.20 22.64 13.73
C GLY A 13 6.78 22.03 13.72
N ALA A 14 5.85 22.50 14.56
CA ALA A 14 4.48 21.98 14.58
C ALA A 14 3.81 22.16 13.22
N GLU A 15 3.16 21.11 12.72
CA GLU A 15 2.39 21.12 11.49
C GLU A 15 0.91 20.93 11.76
N VAL A 16 0.07 21.67 11.03
CA VAL A 16 -1.38 21.56 11.09
C VAL A 16 -1.95 21.51 9.66
N GLU A 17 -2.86 20.59 9.44
CA GLU A 17 -3.60 20.48 8.18
C GLU A 17 -4.99 21.12 8.35
N VAL A 18 -5.39 21.93 7.38
CA VAL A 18 -6.70 22.60 7.34
C VAL A 18 -7.79 21.59 6.96
N GLN A 19 -8.54 21.10 7.92
CA GLN A 19 -9.69 20.22 7.67
C GLN A 19 -10.91 21.00 7.18
N ASN A 20 -11.18 22.16 7.81
CA ASN A 20 -12.27 23.05 7.44
C ASN A 20 -11.74 24.47 7.28
N VAL A 21 -12.14 25.13 6.20
CA VAL A 21 -11.71 26.50 5.91
C VAL A 21 -12.45 27.46 6.82
N GLY A 22 -11.70 28.21 7.63
CA GLY A 22 -12.18 29.31 8.45
C GLY A 22 -11.59 30.65 8.04
N GLY A 23 -12.02 31.72 8.71
CA GLY A 23 -11.40 33.04 8.59
C GLY A 23 -10.20 33.21 9.53
N GLY A 24 -9.31 34.12 9.18
CA GLY A 24 -8.17 34.51 10.02
C GLY A 24 -6.84 33.84 9.60
N THR A 25 -5.83 34.00 10.45
CA THR A 25 -4.46 33.51 10.22
C THR A 25 -4.13 32.43 11.24
N LEU A 26 -3.56 31.32 10.79
CA LEU A 26 -3.00 30.31 11.70
C LEU A 26 -1.71 30.85 12.32
N SER A 27 -1.62 30.79 13.65
CA SER A 27 -0.46 31.27 14.40
C SER A 27 -0.01 30.23 15.42
N CYS A 28 1.31 30.14 15.60
CA CYS A 28 1.94 29.29 16.59
C CYS A 28 3.19 29.99 17.13
N CYS A 29 3.51 29.82 18.42
CA CYS A 29 4.65 30.46 19.08
C CYS A 29 4.71 32.00 18.90
N GLY A 30 3.52 32.64 18.78
CA GLY A 30 3.36 34.09 18.64
C GLY A 30 3.58 34.64 17.22
N GLU A 31 3.74 33.76 16.21
CA GLU A 31 3.94 34.16 14.81
C GLU A 31 3.00 33.44 13.85
N PRO A 32 2.69 34.02 12.68
CA PRO A 32 1.94 33.32 11.64
C PRO A 32 2.65 32.06 11.18
N MET A 33 1.88 30.98 10.97
CA MET A 33 2.40 29.76 10.37
C MET A 33 2.52 29.90 8.85
N LYS A 34 3.49 29.22 8.26
CA LYS A 34 3.77 29.23 6.81
C LYS A 34 3.09 28.07 6.12
N CYS A 35 2.38 28.34 5.04
CA CYS A 35 1.88 27.28 4.15
C CYS A 35 3.05 26.54 3.50
N ILE A 36 3.08 25.22 3.63
CA ILE A 36 4.12 24.34 3.06
C ILE A 36 3.57 23.43 1.96
N THR A 37 2.28 23.49 1.67
CA THR A 37 1.69 22.74 0.55
C THR A 37 2.06 23.41 -0.77
N GLU A 38 2.89 22.74 -1.56
CA GLU A 38 3.33 23.21 -2.88
C GLU A 38 2.29 22.89 -3.96
N ASP A 39 1.76 21.67 -3.98
CA ASP A 39 0.75 21.20 -4.94
C ASP A 39 -0.45 20.57 -4.22
N LEU A 40 -1.52 21.34 -4.12
CA LEU A 40 -2.77 20.91 -3.47
C LEU A 40 -3.52 19.85 -4.30
N THR A 41 -3.33 19.82 -5.62
CA THR A 41 -3.92 18.79 -6.48
C THR A 41 -3.33 17.43 -6.17
N GLN A 42 -2.02 17.35 -5.94
CA GLN A 42 -1.36 16.12 -5.51
C GLN A 42 -1.87 15.63 -4.15
N VAL A 43 -2.03 16.54 -3.20
CA VAL A 43 -2.62 16.22 -1.89
C VAL A 43 -4.05 15.69 -2.05
N ASN A 44 -4.86 16.34 -2.88
CA ASN A 44 -6.25 15.92 -3.11
C ASN A 44 -6.35 14.56 -3.78
N LEU A 45 -5.48 14.24 -4.76
CA LEU A 45 -5.42 12.92 -5.40
C LEU A 45 -5.12 11.81 -4.39
N MET A 46 -4.15 12.04 -3.49
CA MET A 46 -3.83 11.05 -2.46
C MET A 46 -4.92 10.91 -1.40
N LYS A 47 -5.63 11.99 -1.06
CA LYS A 47 -6.79 11.92 -0.16
C LYS A 47 -7.97 11.18 -0.79
N ALA A 48 -8.23 11.41 -2.07
CA ALA A 48 -9.26 10.70 -2.82
C ALA A 48 -8.90 9.20 -2.91
N PHE A 49 -7.68 8.87 -3.32
CA PHE A 49 -7.16 7.49 -3.32
C PHE A 49 -7.34 6.78 -1.96
N ALA A 50 -7.03 7.47 -0.85
CA ALA A 50 -7.22 6.92 0.49
C ALA A 50 -8.72 6.72 0.81
N GLY A 51 -9.58 7.65 0.42
CA GLY A 51 -11.03 7.57 0.60
C GLY A 51 -11.63 6.38 -0.12
N GLU A 52 -11.33 6.22 -1.41
CA GLU A 52 -11.82 5.13 -2.25
C GLU A 52 -11.28 3.76 -1.79
N SER A 53 -10.00 3.70 -1.37
CA SER A 53 -9.40 2.48 -0.82
C SER A 53 -10.10 2.05 0.47
N GLN A 54 -10.46 2.98 1.35
CA GLN A 54 -11.23 2.72 2.57
C GLN A 54 -12.68 2.31 2.23
N ALA A 55 -13.35 2.98 1.29
CA ALA A 55 -14.70 2.68 0.85
C ALA A 55 -14.76 1.25 0.31
N ARG A 56 -13.85 0.85 -0.57
CA ARG A 56 -13.72 -0.50 -1.09
C ARG A 56 -13.69 -1.54 0.02
N ASN A 57 -12.74 -1.44 0.96
CA ASN A 57 -12.60 -2.45 2.02
C ASN A 57 -13.83 -2.49 2.95
N LYS A 58 -14.45 -1.34 3.23
CA LYS A 58 -15.71 -1.30 4.00
C LYS A 58 -16.87 -1.97 3.26
N TYR A 59 -16.99 -1.75 1.95
CA TYR A 59 -18.08 -2.34 1.16
C TYR A 59 -17.92 -3.84 0.97
N ASP A 60 -16.67 -4.35 0.81
CA ASP A 60 -16.41 -5.81 0.83
C ASP A 60 -16.92 -6.42 2.15
N LEU A 61 -16.55 -5.84 3.30
CA LEU A 61 -17.03 -6.30 4.61
C LEU A 61 -18.54 -6.19 4.77
N TYR A 62 -19.15 -5.09 4.32
CA TYR A 62 -20.62 -4.92 4.40
C TYR A 62 -21.36 -5.91 3.49
N GLY A 63 -20.76 -6.25 2.34
CA GLY A 63 -21.25 -7.30 1.46
C GLY A 63 -21.23 -8.67 2.13
N ASP A 64 -20.15 -9.02 2.80
CA ASP A 64 -20.02 -10.28 3.55
C ASP A 64 -21.09 -10.38 4.65
N LEU A 65 -21.23 -9.33 5.47
CA LEU A 65 -22.22 -9.28 6.55
C LEU A 65 -23.66 -9.36 6.01
N ALA A 66 -23.96 -8.68 4.89
CA ALA A 66 -25.28 -8.74 4.25
C ALA A 66 -25.57 -10.16 3.71
N LYS A 67 -24.56 -10.81 3.14
CA LYS A 67 -24.65 -12.19 2.65
C LYS A 67 -24.90 -13.18 3.78
N GLU A 68 -24.17 -13.07 4.88
CA GLU A 68 -24.34 -13.89 6.09
C GLU A 68 -25.75 -13.72 6.68
N ALA A 69 -26.29 -12.50 6.64
CA ALA A 69 -27.64 -12.19 7.09
C ALA A 69 -28.75 -12.60 6.10
N GLY A 70 -28.40 -13.19 4.93
CA GLY A 70 -29.35 -13.64 3.90
C GLY A 70 -29.81 -12.54 2.93
N PHE A 71 -29.27 -11.32 3.01
CA PHE A 71 -29.63 -10.19 2.14
C PHE A 71 -28.80 -10.19 0.86
N HIS A 72 -28.91 -11.24 0.05
CA HIS A 72 -28.05 -11.43 -1.14
C HIS A 72 -28.12 -10.29 -2.18
N ALA A 73 -29.26 -9.61 -2.32
CA ALA A 73 -29.38 -8.46 -3.23
C ALA A 73 -28.56 -7.27 -2.73
N ILE A 74 -28.57 -7.00 -1.42
CA ILE A 74 -27.79 -5.95 -0.79
C ILE A 74 -26.29 -6.30 -0.88
N ALA A 75 -25.91 -7.55 -0.60
CA ALA A 75 -24.54 -8.02 -0.72
C ALA A 75 -23.97 -7.78 -2.12
N ARG A 76 -24.72 -8.16 -3.18
CA ARG A 76 -24.28 -7.91 -4.57
C ARG A 76 -24.02 -6.43 -4.84
N HIS A 77 -24.90 -5.55 -4.37
CA HIS A 77 -24.72 -4.11 -4.58
C HIS A 77 -23.45 -3.58 -3.89
N PHE A 78 -23.16 -4.04 -2.67
CA PHE A 78 -21.91 -3.68 -1.99
C PHE A 78 -20.67 -4.19 -2.74
N TYR A 79 -20.65 -5.43 -3.22
CA TYR A 79 -19.51 -5.95 -4.00
C TYR A 79 -19.30 -5.22 -5.33
N GLU A 80 -20.42 -4.87 -6.03
CA GLU A 80 -20.34 -4.06 -7.25
C GLU A 80 -19.75 -2.67 -6.96
N ALA A 81 -20.21 -2.01 -5.89
CA ALA A 81 -19.65 -0.73 -5.47
C ALA A 81 -18.16 -0.88 -5.08
N ALA A 82 -17.79 -1.89 -4.30
CA ALA A 82 -16.39 -2.14 -3.92
C ALA A 82 -15.46 -2.29 -5.15
N GLU A 83 -15.93 -2.97 -6.20
CA GLU A 83 -15.17 -3.09 -7.44
C GLU A 83 -15.07 -1.75 -8.19
N ASN A 84 -16.11 -0.89 -8.14
CA ASN A 84 -16.04 0.47 -8.70
C ASN A 84 -15.01 1.33 -7.96
N GLU A 85 -15.03 1.33 -6.62
CA GLU A 85 -14.09 2.12 -5.81
C GLU A 85 -12.63 1.69 -6.01
N LYS A 86 -12.38 0.40 -6.28
CA LYS A 86 -11.06 -0.08 -6.70
C LYS A 86 -10.58 0.59 -7.99
N TRP A 87 -11.48 0.80 -8.97
CA TRP A 87 -11.13 1.47 -10.22
C TRP A 87 -10.92 2.97 -10.03
N HIS A 88 -11.72 3.64 -9.19
CA HIS A 88 -11.53 5.03 -8.83
C HIS A 88 -10.17 5.23 -8.17
N ALA A 89 -9.85 4.48 -7.12
CA ALA A 89 -8.57 4.53 -6.43
C ALA A 89 -7.37 4.34 -7.38
N ARG A 90 -7.46 3.37 -8.31
CA ARG A 90 -6.41 3.15 -9.32
C ARG A 90 -6.26 4.32 -10.29
N ALA A 91 -7.35 4.95 -10.69
CA ALA A 91 -7.31 6.12 -11.58
C ALA A 91 -6.64 7.31 -10.90
N GLU A 92 -6.97 7.55 -9.64
CA GLU A 92 -6.42 8.63 -8.81
C GLU A 92 -4.93 8.44 -8.55
N LEU A 93 -4.50 7.23 -8.18
CA LEU A 93 -3.10 6.92 -7.99
C LEU A 93 -2.29 7.09 -9.29
N LYS A 94 -2.83 6.63 -10.43
CA LYS A 94 -2.19 6.86 -11.75
C LYS A 94 -2.09 8.34 -12.09
N ALA A 95 -3.13 9.12 -11.81
CA ALA A 95 -3.12 10.57 -12.05
C ALA A 95 -2.09 11.27 -11.16
N HIS A 96 -1.99 10.87 -9.89
CA HIS A 96 -0.97 11.37 -8.96
C HIS A 96 0.45 11.09 -9.49
N HIS A 97 0.75 9.86 -9.84
CA HIS A 97 2.05 9.48 -10.39
C HIS A 97 2.38 10.21 -11.69
N ALA A 98 1.41 10.32 -12.61
CA ALA A 98 1.60 11.04 -13.87
C ALA A 98 1.90 12.52 -13.65
N ALA A 99 1.17 13.18 -12.76
CA ALA A 99 1.38 14.58 -12.43
C ALA A 99 2.70 14.83 -11.66
N ALA A 100 3.14 13.87 -10.84
CA ALA A 100 4.42 13.93 -10.14
C ALA A 100 5.62 13.49 -11.01
N GLY A 101 5.40 12.99 -12.23
CA GLY A 101 6.45 12.45 -13.09
C GLY A 101 7.07 11.15 -12.56
N ILE A 102 6.34 10.40 -11.73
CA ILE A 102 6.81 9.13 -11.12
C ILE A 102 6.38 7.96 -12.01
N PRO A 103 7.31 7.19 -12.60
CA PRO A 103 6.95 6.09 -13.49
C PRO A 103 6.40 4.89 -12.73
N LEU A 104 5.20 4.42 -13.09
CA LEU A 104 4.58 3.21 -12.54
C LEU A 104 5.04 1.90 -13.22
N ASP A 105 5.72 2.00 -14.35
CA ASP A 105 6.22 0.85 -15.11
C ASP A 105 7.60 0.35 -14.64
N LYS A 106 8.18 0.98 -13.63
CA LYS A 106 9.47 0.62 -13.04
C LYS A 106 9.26 -0.27 -11.81
N MET A 107 9.36 -1.57 -12.02
CA MET A 107 9.10 -2.55 -10.96
C MET A 107 10.04 -2.41 -9.77
N ASP A 108 11.33 -2.07 -10.01
CA ASP A 108 12.30 -1.79 -8.96
C ASP A 108 11.87 -0.62 -8.07
N LYS A 109 11.30 0.43 -8.64
CA LYS A 109 10.79 1.60 -7.91
C LYS A 109 9.53 1.27 -7.12
N ASN A 110 8.62 0.49 -7.70
CA ASN A 110 7.42 0.05 -7.01
C ASN A 110 7.75 -0.83 -5.79
N LEU A 111 8.77 -1.71 -5.89
CA LEU A 111 9.22 -2.52 -4.76
C LEU A 111 9.88 -1.68 -3.67
N ILE A 112 10.65 -0.65 -4.04
CA ILE A 112 11.24 0.30 -3.06
C ILE A 112 10.13 1.06 -2.33
N ASP A 113 9.14 1.57 -3.05
CA ASP A 113 8.02 2.34 -2.49
C ASP A 113 7.19 1.46 -1.54
N ALA A 114 6.86 0.23 -1.95
CA ALA A 114 6.17 -0.72 -1.10
C ALA A 114 6.96 -1.01 0.19
N ALA A 115 8.25 -1.39 0.08
CA ALA A 115 9.09 -1.64 1.24
C ALA A 115 9.20 -0.43 2.19
N ALA A 116 9.24 0.80 1.64
CA ALA A 116 9.28 2.02 2.46
C ALA A 116 7.95 2.26 3.21
N GLY A 117 6.82 1.91 2.60
CA GLY A 117 5.50 1.93 3.23
C GLY A 117 5.44 0.98 4.42
N GLU A 118 5.76 -0.29 4.20
CA GLU A 118 5.75 -1.33 5.25
C GLU A 118 6.70 -0.98 6.41
N ARG A 119 7.89 -0.45 6.09
CA ARG A 119 8.84 0.04 7.11
C ARG A 119 8.24 1.12 7.97
N TYR A 120 7.60 2.13 7.39
CA TYR A 120 6.94 3.18 8.15
C TYR A 120 5.83 2.60 9.03
N GLU A 121 5.09 1.62 8.53
CA GLU A 121 4.00 0.99 9.28
C GLU A 121 4.52 0.24 10.50
N HIS A 122 5.53 -0.63 10.36
CA HIS A 122 6.02 -1.42 11.49
C HIS A 122 6.98 -0.68 12.43
N GLU A 123 7.76 0.32 11.94
CA GLU A 123 8.70 1.05 12.80
C GLU A 123 8.05 2.25 13.51
N SER A 124 7.02 2.87 12.93
CA SER A 124 6.48 4.14 13.41
C SER A 124 4.98 4.11 13.68
N MET A 125 4.17 3.76 12.70
CA MET A 125 2.72 3.90 12.75
C MET A 125 2.10 2.95 13.78
N TYR A 126 2.24 1.63 13.60
CA TYR A 126 1.66 0.64 14.49
C TYR A 126 2.20 0.69 15.92
N PRO A 127 3.51 0.87 16.17
CA PRO A 127 4.02 1.07 17.53
C PRO A 127 3.40 2.27 18.23
N SER A 128 3.25 3.41 17.53
CA SER A 128 2.59 4.60 18.06
C SER A 128 1.12 4.33 18.40
N PHE A 129 0.38 3.68 17.50
CA PHE A 129 -1.03 3.35 17.72
C PHE A 129 -1.23 2.35 18.86
N ALA A 130 -0.38 1.33 18.96
CA ALA A 130 -0.43 0.34 20.04
C ALA A 130 -0.15 0.99 21.41
N LYS A 131 0.78 1.94 21.48
CA LYS A 131 1.09 2.71 22.67
C LYS A 131 -0.14 3.51 23.12
N ILE A 132 -0.73 4.30 22.22
CA ILE A 132 -1.93 5.11 22.52
C ILE A 132 -3.09 4.21 22.96
N ALA A 133 -3.36 3.10 22.24
CA ALA A 133 -4.41 2.17 22.61
C ALA A 133 -4.18 1.55 24.02
N THR A 134 -2.93 1.32 24.38
CA THR A 134 -2.56 0.85 25.73
C THR A 134 -2.83 1.92 26.79
N GLU A 135 -2.44 3.17 26.54
CA GLU A 135 -2.69 4.31 27.44
C GLU A 135 -4.18 4.57 27.64
N GLU A 136 -4.99 4.35 26.60
CA GLU A 136 -6.46 4.43 26.63
C GLU A 136 -7.14 3.18 27.24
N GLY A 137 -6.39 2.15 27.65
CA GLY A 137 -6.91 0.91 28.22
C GLY A 137 -7.52 -0.08 27.20
N LYS A 138 -7.36 0.15 25.89
CA LYS A 138 -7.90 -0.67 24.78
C LYS A 138 -6.95 -1.82 24.42
N LYS A 139 -6.74 -2.74 25.34
CA LYS A 139 -5.71 -3.80 25.24
C LYS A 139 -5.84 -4.68 24.00
N GLU A 140 -7.06 -5.03 23.60
CA GLU A 140 -7.28 -5.89 22.41
C GLU A 140 -6.89 -5.15 21.11
N VAL A 141 -7.19 -3.85 21.03
CA VAL A 141 -6.77 -3.01 19.89
C VAL A 141 -5.25 -2.87 19.86
N ALA A 142 -4.61 -2.68 21.02
CA ALA A 142 -3.15 -2.64 21.11
C ALA A 142 -2.50 -3.96 20.64
N ARG A 143 -3.09 -5.11 21.00
CA ARG A 143 -2.62 -6.43 20.50
C ARG A 143 -2.78 -6.55 19.00
N LEU A 144 -3.91 -6.10 18.45
CA LEU A 144 -4.15 -6.09 17.01
C LEU A 144 -3.07 -5.29 16.27
N PHE A 145 -2.81 -4.03 16.70
CA PHE A 145 -1.77 -3.20 16.10
C PHE A 145 -0.38 -3.84 16.17
N ASN A 146 -0.01 -4.41 17.31
CA ASN A 146 1.28 -5.12 17.46
C ASN A 146 1.37 -6.38 16.59
N ALA A 147 0.26 -7.09 16.36
CA ALA A 147 0.24 -8.27 15.51
C ALA A 147 0.39 -7.88 14.03
N ILE A 148 -0.34 -6.86 13.58
CA ILE A 148 -0.23 -6.36 12.21
C ILE A 148 1.18 -5.83 11.96
N GLY A 149 1.74 -4.97 12.84
CA GLY A 149 3.09 -4.44 12.67
C GLY A 149 4.18 -5.51 12.47
N LYS A 150 4.01 -6.72 13.04
CA LYS A 150 4.93 -7.84 12.76
C LYS A 150 4.75 -8.43 11.37
N VAL A 151 3.55 -8.39 10.83
CA VAL A 151 3.30 -8.83 9.45
C VAL A 151 3.93 -7.85 8.47
N GLU A 152 3.81 -6.54 8.74
CA GLU A 152 4.40 -5.52 7.86
C GLU A 152 5.95 -5.56 7.87
N GLU A 153 6.58 -5.97 8.99
CA GLU A 153 8.03 -6.26 9.02
C GLU A 153 8.40 -7.41 8.06
N GLU A 154 7.57 -8.46 7.97
CA GLU A 154 7.78 -9.55 7.00
C GLU A 154 7.54 -9.08 5.55
N HIS A 155 6.49 -8.27 5.30
CA HIS A 155 6.24 -7.70 3.98
C HIS A 155 7.42 -6.84 3.50
N GLU A 156 7.97 -5.96 4.35
CA GLU A 156 9.17 -5.19 4.02
C GLU A 156 10.32 -6.11 3.62
N ARG A 157 10.59 -7.15 4.41
CA ARG A 157 11.65 -8.12 4.13
C ARG A 157 11.45 -8.79 2.78
N GLU A 158 10.22 -9.20 2.45
CA GLU A 158 9.88 -9.86 1.19
C GLU A 158 10.04 -8.92 0.00
N TYR A 159 9.58 -7.66 0.08
CA TYR A 159 9.79 -6.67 -0.99
C TYR A 159 11.26 -6.37 -1.23
N ASN A 160 12.07 -6.25 -0.18
CA ASN A 160 13.51 -6.04 -0.29
C ASN A 160 14.21 -7.27 -0.94
N GLU A 161 13.79 -8.49 -0.62
CA GLU A 161 14.32 -9.71 -1.25
C GLU A 161 13.94 -9.78 -2.74
N LEU A 162 12.68 -9.48 -3.08
CA LEU A 162 12.22 -9.42 -4.48
C LEU A 162 12.99 -8.38 -5.28
N GLN A 163 13.25 -7.20 -4.71
CA GLN A 163 14.05 -6.16 -5.33
C GLN A 163 15.50 -6.64 -5.59
N LYS A 164 16.11 -7.27 -4.61
CA LYS A 164 17.46 -7.83 -4.76
C LYS A 164 17.52 -8.86 -5.88
N ILE A 165 16.57 -9.78 -5.94
CA ILE A 165 16.48 -10.79 -6.99
C ILE A 165 16.31 -10.12 -8.37
N LEU A 166 15.46 -9.09 -8.45
CA LEU A 166 15.22 -8.37 -9.71
C LEU A 166 16.47 -7.69 -10.23
N LEU A 167 17.28 -7.08 -9.35
CA LEU A 167 18.43 -6.26 -9.74
C LEU A 167 19.73 -7.06 -9.89
N GLU A 168 19.98 -8.05 -9.02
CA GLU A 168 21.27 -8.74 -8.92
C GLU A 168 21.29 -10.07 -9.68
N GLU A 169 20.23 -10.88 -9.56
CA GLU A 169 20.23 -12.25 -10.08
C GLU A 169 19.45 -12.38 -11.40
N GLY A 170 18.57 -11.41 -11.72
CA GLY A 170 17.55 -11.60 -12.74
C GLY A 170 16.45 -12.55 -12.27
N PHE A 171 15.18 -12.19 -12.55
CA PHE A 171 14.02 -12.87 -11.98
C PHE A 171 13.86 -14.33 -12.45
N PHE A 172 14.35 -14.65 -13.65
CA PHE A 172 14.22 -15.98 -14.26
C PHE A 172 15.58 -16.70 -14.43
N GLU A 173 16.62 -16.21 -13.79
CA GLU A 173 17.97 -16.79 -13.78
C GLU A 173 18.52 -16.83 -12.35
N SER A 174 19.55 -17.65 -12.13
CA SER A 174 20.27 -17.74 -10.86
C SER A 174 21.72 -18.11 -11.10
N PHE A 175 22.61 -17.71 -10.20
CA PHE A 175 24.01 -18.14 -10.19
C PHE A 175 24.14 -19.64 -9.84
N ASP A 176 23.24 -20.13 -9.01
CA ASP A 176 23.18 -21.53 -8.55
C ASP A 176 22.00 -22.28 -9.16
N GLU A 177 21.98 -23.60 -8.98
CA GLU A 177 20.81 -24.41 -9.33
C GLU A 177 19.63 -24.08 -8.42
N GLU A 178 18.50 -23.75 -9.06
CA GLU A 178 17.24 -23.40 -8.41
C GLU A 178 16.14 -24.40 -8.76
N VAL A 179 15.11 -24.41 -7.94
CA VAL A 179 13.87 -25.10 -8.21
C VAL A 179 12.84 -24.10 -8.70
N TRP A 180 12.44 -24.24 -9.96
CA TRP A 180 11.45 -23.41 -10.62
C TRP A 180 10.11 -24.13 -10.67
N VAL A 181 9.04 -23.47 -10.25
CA VAL A 181 7.68 -24.02 -10.25
C VAL A 181 6.82 -23.23 -11.21
N CYS A 182 6.18 -23.93 -12.14
CA CYS A 182 5.18 -23.32 -13.03
C CYS A 182 3.89 -23.05 -12.25
N GLU A 183 3.48 -21.78 -12.14
CA GLU A 183 2.28 -21.36 -11.41
C GLU A 183 0.97 -21.81 -12.09
N VAL A 184 1.01 -22.16 -13.38
CA VAL A 184 -0.16 -22.64 -14.12
C VAL A 184 -0.48 -24.10 -13.83
N CYS A 185 0.55 -24.98 -13.79
CA CYS A 185 0.32 -26.42 -13.72
C CYS A 185 1.13 -27.17 -12.64
N GLY A 186 1.95 -26.45 -11.85
CA GLY A 186 2.77 -27.04 -10.82
C GLY A 186 4.01 -27.81 -11.32
N HIS A 187 4.32 -27.78 -12.63
CA HIS A 187 5.52 -28.43 -13.16
C HIS A 187 6.78 -27.88 -12.50
N VAL A 188 7.65 -28.79 -12.05
CA VAL A 188 8.91 -28.43 -11.38
C VAL A 188 10.07 -28.64 -12.35
N HIS A 189 10.89 -27.61 -12.52
CA HIS A 189 12.15 -27.62 -13.27
C HIS A 189 13.32 -27.32 -12.33
N ARG A 190 14.45 -27.98 -12.52
CA ARG A 190 15.71 -27.72 -11.78
C ARG A 190 16.76 -27.22 -12.74
N GLY A 191 17.44 -26.15 -12.39
CA GLY A 191 18.49 -25.55 -13.22
C GLY A 191 18.73 -24.07 -12.89
N LYS A 192 19.76 -23.50 -13.51
CA LYS A 192 20.12 -22.09 -13.32
C LYS A 192 19.16 -21.09 -13.97
N LYS A 193 18.29 -21.55 -14.87
CA LYS A 193 17.34 -20.69 -15.58
C LYS A 193 15.97 -21.34 -15.64
N ALA A 194 14.94 -20.53 -15.50
CA ALA A 194 13.58 -20.95 -15.79
C ALA A 194 13.46 -21.31 -17.29
N PRO A 195 12.71 -22.38 -17.66
CA PRO A 195 12.47 -22.71 -19.05
C PRO A 195 11.80 -21.55 -19.81
N GLY A 196 12.12 -21.38 -21.10
CA GLY A 196 11.46 -20.37 -21.94
C GLY A 196 9.96 -20.59 -22.10
N ALA A 197 9.51 -21.86 -21.99
CA ALA A 197 8.12 -22.25 -21.88
C ALA A 197 8.00 -23.53 -21.07
N CYS A 198 6.90 -23.71 -20.35
CA CYS A 198 6.65 -24.90 -19.58
C CYS A 198 6.52 -26.13 -20.49
N PRO A 199 7.31 -27.23 -20.28
CA PRO A 199 7.25 -28.41 -21.12
C PRO A 199 5.89 -29.12 -21.04
N LEU A 200 5.13 -28.95 -19.92
CA LEU A 200 3.85 -29.60 -19.71
C LEU A 200 2.69 -28.77 -20.28
N CYS A 201 2.49 -27.52 -19.82
CA CYS A 201 1.31 -26.71 -20.16
C CYS A 201 1.58 -25.60 -21.19
N LYS A 202 2.83 -25.45 -21.66
CA LYS A 202 3.26 -24.41 -22.62
C LYS A 202 3.15 -22.97 -22.13
N ALA A 203 2.85 -22.75 -20.86
CA ALA A 203 2.90 -21.41 -20.28
C ALA A 203 4.29 -20.79 -20.47
N PRO A 204 4.39 -19.51 -20.83
CA PRO A 204 5.67 -18.84 -21.04
C PRO A 204 6.45 -18.68 -19.72
N ARG A 205 7.74 -18.28 -19.83
CA ARG A 205 8.70 -18.17 -18.71
C ARG A 205 8.17 -17.35 -17.53
N GLU A 206 7.40 -16.34 -17.81
CA GLU A 206 6.85 -15.39 -16.84
C GLU A 206 5.93 -16.05 -15.80
N TYR A 207 5.48 -17.27 -16.06
CA TYR A 207 4.71 -18.09 -15.11
C TYR A 207 5.58 -19.06 -14.28
N PHE A 208 6.89 -18.95 -14.32
CA PHE A 208 7.76 -19.67 -13.40
C PHE A 208 8.19 -18.79 -12.23
N LYS A 209 8.15 -19.34 -11.04
CA LYS A 209 8.72 -18.73 -9.84
C LYS A 209 9.77 -19.63 -9.20
N LYS A 210 10.72 -19.03 -8.48
CA LYS A 210 11.64 -19.78 -7.61
C LYS A 210 10.84 -20.38 -6.45
N GLN A 211 11.06 -21.65 -6.12
CA GLN A 211 10.30 -22.32 -5.04
C GLN A 211 10.46 -21.63 -3.69
N ARG A 212 11.60 -21.01 -3.43
CA ARG A 212 11.88 -20.25 -2.20
C ARG A 212 11.04 -18.96 -2.06
N LEU A 213 10.37 -18.52 -3.12
CA LEU A 213 9.50 -17.34 -3.14
C LEU A 213 8.01 -17.71 -2.92
N VAL A 214 7.74 -18.83 -2.23
CA VAL A 214 6.37 -19.28 -1.89
C VAL A 214 6.08 -18.97 -0.46
#